data_6c15db4b96c45105b6540bf866df3afb
#
_entry.id   6c15db4b96c45105b6540bf866df3afb
#
_cell.length_a   1.000
_cell.length_b   1.000
_cell.length_c   1.000
_cell.angle_alpha   90.00
_cell.angle_beta   90.00
_cell.angle_gamma   90.00
#
_symmetry.space_group_name_H-M   'P 1'
#
loop_
_entity.id
_entity.type
_entity.pdbx_description
1 polymer ?
#
loop_
_entity_poly.entity_id
_entity_poly.type
_entity_poly.pdbx_seq_one_letter_code
_entity_poly.pdbx_strand_id
1 'polypeptide(L)'
;MQSTILNRNLSATLNDLPLKGKRRRHLRAKPVNPEHKRMMIETRSIHNRPEVINNRSTFGHWEIDGVMSPQDSQSFVITFVERKTRFMVGVKAKSKSSDDVKTAIDTFMSRFENVCDSITCDRGTEFTSSLFIYSIEDTYGKKLYYADPQSPGQRGTNERMNRELRRVFPAGYDFTKITQRKLQNAIQDINERPRNVLRFKTPEKVFTKRIMAA
;
A
#
# COMPACT_ATOMS: atom_id res chain seq x y z
N MET A 1 14.99 -16.10 -28.54
CA MET A 1 13.75 -16.77 -29.02
C MET A 1 13.78 -17.17 -30.50
N GLN A 2 14.55 -16.49 -31.37
CA GLN A 2 14.66 -16.90 -32.78
C GLN A 2 15.40 -18.25 -32.99
N SER A 3 16.35 -18.59 -32.13
CA SER A 3 17.16 -19.82 -32.27
C SER A 3 16.41 -21.11 -31.91
N THR A 4 15.33 -21.04 -31.15
CA THR A 4 14.61 -22.22 -30.66
C THR A 4 13.58 -22.75 -31.66
N ILE A 5 13.12 -21.89 -32.57
CA ILE A 5 12.14 -22.28 -33.61
C ILE A 5 12.86 -22.97 -34.80
N LEU A 6 14.08 -22.55 -35.09
CA LEU A 6 14.87 -23.08 -36.20
C LEU A 6 15.41 -24.51 -35.99
N ASN A 7 15.50 -24.99 -34.74
CA ASN A 7 16.08 -26.30 -34.42
C ASN A 7 15.06 -27.46 -34.37
N ARG A 8 13.80 -27.24 -34.72
CA ARG A 8 12.76 -28.31 -34.60
C ARG A 8 12.14 -28.75 -35.92
N ASN A 9 12.80 -28.59 -37.07
CA ASN A 9 12.27 -29.00 -38.38
C ASN A 9 10.79 -28.59 -38.61
N LEU A 10 10.35 -27.50 -38.05
CA LEU A 10 9.03 -26.92 -38.27
C LEU A 10 9.15 -25.95 -39.44
N SER A 11 8.42 -26.19 -40.50
CA SER A 11 8.33 -25.31 -41.67
C SER A 11 7.59 -23.97 -41.39
N ALA A 12 7.25 -23.70 -40.14
CA ALA A 12 6.56 -22.49 -39.71
C ALA A 12 7.49 -21.27 -39.67
N THR A 13 7.09 -20.20 -40.31
CA THR A 13 7.79 -18.91 -40.30
C THR A 13 7.17 -17.95 -39.28
N LEU A 14 7.81 -16.81 -39.00
CA LEU A 14 7.23 -15.76 -38.15
C LEU A 14 5.87 -15.24 -38.67
N ASN A 15 5.60 -15.39 -39.99
CA ASN A 15 4.33 -14.99 -40.57
C ASN A 15 3.17 -15.94 -40.25
N ASP A 16 3.47 -17.17 -39.86
CA ASP A 16 2.49 -18.18 -39.50
C ASP A 16 2.05 -18.06 -38.03
N LEU A 17 2.73 -17.22 -37.25
CA LEU A 17 2.38 -16.97 -35.86
C LEU A 17 1.22 -15.96 -35.78
N PRO A 18 0.29 -16.14 -34.83
CA PRO A 18 -0.69 -15.10 -34.49
C PRO A 18 0.00 -13.77 -34.31
N LEU A 19 -0.44 -12.72 -34.99
CA LEU A 19 0.18 -11.38 -35.01
C LEU A 19 1.53 -11.29 -35.75
N LYS A 20 1.89 -12.27 -36.61
CA LYS A 20 3.09 -12.26 -37.45
C LYS A 20 4.36 -11.91 -36.67
N GLY A 21 4.51 -12.45 -35.45
CA GLY A 21 5.63 -12.21 -34.56
C GLY A 21 5.70 -10.80 -33.95
N LYS A 22 4.74 -9.93 -34.21
CA LYS A 22 4.67 -8.60 -33.58
C LYS A 22 4.22 -8.73 -32.13
N ARG A 23 5.05 -8.27 -31.21
CA ARG A 23 4.69 -8.19 -29.79
C ARG A 23 3.47 -7.28 -29.63
N ARG A 24 2.37 -7.78 -29.05
CA ARG A 24 1.24 -6.93 -28.68
C ARG A 24 1.78 -5.83 -27.79
N ARG A 25 1.72 -4.57 -28.22
CA ARG A 25 1.89 -3.45 -27.28
C ARG A 25 0.77 -3.58 -26.27
N HIS A 26 1.11 -3.68 -24.99
CA HIS A 26 0.11 -3.49 -23.95
C HIS A 26 -0.62 -2.20 -24.28
N LEU A 27 -1.92 -2.28 -24.46
CA LEU A 27 -2.78 -1.11 -24.58
C LEU A 27 -2.49 -0.29 -23.31
N ARG A 28 -1.78 0.83 -23.48
CA ARG A 28 -1.66 1.80 -22.39
C ARG A 28 -3.09 2.16 -22.01
N ALA A 29 -3.45 1.94 -20.75
CA ALA A 29 -4.72 2.41 -20.23
C ALA A 29 -4.87 3.88 -20.68
N LYS A 30 -6.05 4.22 -21.23
CA LYS A 30 -6.31 5.61 -21.66
C LYS A 30 -6.00 6.50 -20.46
N PRO A 31 -5.28 7.62 -20.64
CA PRO A 31 -5.03 8.53 -19.54
C PRO A 31 -6.38 8.95 -18.95
N VAL A 32 -6.53 8.74 -17.65
CA VAL A 32 -7.73 9.18 -16.92
C VAL A 32 -7.82 10.70 -17.09
N ASN A 33 -8.99 11.21 -17.48
CA ASN A 33 -9.22 12.65 -17.60
C ASN A 33 -8.76 13.33 -16.30
N PRO A 34 -7.87 14.33 -16.35
CA PRO A 34 -7.36 15.01 -15.16
C PRO A 34 -8.47 15.57 -14.25
N GLU A 35 -9.56 16.08 -14.82
CA GLU A 35 -10.71 16.58 -14.08
C GLU A 35 -11.44 15.46 -13.34
N HIS A 36 -11.63 14.32 -14.00
CA HIS A 36 -12.24 13.16 -13.35
C HIS A 36 -11.38 12.65 -12.18
N LYS A 37 -10.06 12.57 -12.37
CA LYS A 37 -9.12 12.22 -11.29
C LYS A 37 -9.19 13.22 -10.13
N ARG A 38 -9.26 14.51 -10.43
CA ARG A 38 -9.40 15.56 -9.42
C ARG A 38 -10.69 15.39 -8.62
N MET A 39 -11.83 15.22 -9.30
CA MET A 39 -13.12 14.98 -8.67
C MET A 39 -13.10 13.74 -7.76
N MET A 40 -12.51 12.62 -8.22
CA MET A 40 -12.38 11.39 -7.43
C MET A 40 -11.60 11.62 -6.14
N ILE A 41 -10.59 12.49 -6.15
CA ILE A 41 -9.79 12.83 -4.96
C ILE A 41 -10.55 13.80 -4.05
N GLU A 42 -11.21 14.81 -4.60
CA GLU A 42 -11.94 15.84 -3.85
C GLU A 42 -13.12 15.24 -3.07
N THR A 43 -13.85 14.31 -3.66
CA THR A 43 -14.95 13.61 -2.95
C THR A 43 -14.47 12.81 -1.74
N ARG A 44 -13.20 12.40 -1.73
CA ARG A 44 -12.53 11.64 -0.66
C ARG A 44 -11.59 12.52 0.17
N SER A 45 -11.81 13.82 0.17
CA SER A 45 -10.96 14.75 0.93
C SER A 45 -10.93 14.37 2.42
N ILE A 46 -9.76 14.53 3.04
CA ILE A 46 -9.59 14.34 4.49
C ILE A 46 -10.50 15.26 5.31
N HIS A 47 -10.96 16.38 4.74
CA HIS A 47 -11.90 17.29 5.39
C HIS A 47 -13.30 16.68 5.57
N ASN A 48 -13.62 15.63 4.79
CA ASN A 48 -14.87 14.86 4.93
C ASN A 48 -14.75 13.75 5.96
N ARG A 49 -13.56 13.58 6.58
CA ARG A 49 -13.30 12.53 7.58
C ARG A 49 -13.91 12.90 8.93
N PRO A 50 -14.77 12.04 9.52
CA PRO A 50 -15.40 12.29 10.81
C PRO A 50 -14.42 12.63 11.93
N GLU A 51 -14.83 13.51 12.84
CA GLU A 51 -14.00 13.98 13.96
C GLU A 51 -13.55 12.84 14.88
N VAL A 52 -14.38 11.83 15.07
CA VAL A 52 -14.02 10.62 15.84
C VAL A 52 -12.80 9.88 15.30
N ILE A 53 -12.56 9.99 13.98
CA ILE A 53 -11.35 9.48 13.34
C ILE A 53 -10.19 10.45 13.54
N ASN A 54 -10.44 11.77 13.42
CA ASN A 54 -9.43 12.80 13.57
C ASN A 54 -8.78 12.77 14.95
N ASN A 55 -9.59 12.70 16.00
CA ASN A 55 -9.16 12.64 17.40
C ASN A 55 -8.74 11.25 17.87
N ARG A 56 -8.80 10.22 17.00
CA ARG A 56 -8.40 8.83 17.27
C ARG A 56 -9.21 8.17 18.41
N SER A 57 -10.47 8.56 18.57
CA SER A 57 -11.34 8.00 19.61
C SER A 57 -11.87 6.61 19.24
N THR A 58 -12.02 6.32 17.95
CA THR A 58 -12.45 5.03 17.41
C THR A 58 -11.26 4.19 16.93
N PHE A 59 -11.46 2.88 16.88
CA PHE A 59 -10.52 1.88 16.37
C PHE A 59 -10.91 1.48 14.94
N GLY A 60 -9.99 0.92 14.17
CA GLY A 60 -10.27 0.44 12.82
C GLY A 60 -9.91 1.45 11.71
N HIS A 61 -9.24 2.54 12.03
CA HIS A 61 -8.88 3.58 11.06
C HIS A 61 -7.37 3.58 10.79
N TRP A 62 -7.02 3.30 9.53
CA TRP A 62 -5.63 3.07 9.13
C TRP A 62 -5.08 4.21 8.28
N GLU A 63 -3.84 4.55 8.51
CA GLU A 63 -3.04 5.39 7.60
C GLU A 63 -2.14 4.47 6.77
N ILE A 64 -2.04 4.72 5.45
CA ILE A 64 -1.12 3.98 4.59
C ILE A 64 -0.12 4.91 3.92
N ASP A 65 1.07 4.37 3.65
CA ASP A 65 2.15 5.10 3.00
C ASP A 65 3.12 4.14 2.31
N GLY A 66 3.88 4.65 1.34
CA GLY A 66 4.89 3.90 0.60
C GLY A 66 6.30 4.20 1.08
N VAL A 67 7.00 3.20 1.61
CA VAL A 67 8.42 3.30 1.97
C VAL A 67 9.26 2.78 0.81
N MET A 68 9.87 3.72 0.07
CA MET A 68 10.55 3.43 -1.19
C MET A 68 11.92 2.78 -1.01
N SER A 69 12.27 1.90 -1.96
CA SER A 69 13.64 1.48 -2.27
C SER A 69 14.41 2.59 -3.01
N PRO A 70 15.71 2.41 -3.28
CA PRO A 70 16.48 3.27 -4.21
C PRO A 70 15.82 3.36 -5.57
N GLN A 71 16.21 4.39 -6.34
CA GLN A 71 15.61 4.70 -7.64
C GLN A 71 15.73 3.54 -8.66
N ASP A 72 16.76 2.73 -8.55
CA ASP A 72 17.02 1.58 -9.45
C ASP A 72 16.19 0.34 -9.08
N SER A 73 15.50 0.36 -7.95
CA SER A 73 14.66 -0.75 -7.47
C SER A 73 13.19 -0.39 -7.54
N GLN A 74 12.38 -1.23 -8.16
CA GLN A 74 10.94 -1.03 -8.27
C GLN A 74 10.18 -1.45 -7.00
N SER A 75 10.77 -2.33 -6.19
CA SER A 75 10.13 -2.84 -4.98
C SER A 75 10.03 -1.77 -3.89
N PHE A 76 8.95 -1.78 -3.15
CA PHE A 76 8.75 -0.90 -2.00
C PHE A 76 7.89 -1.59 -0.94
N VAL A 77 7.76 -0.99 0.22
CA VAL A 77 6.91 -1.47 1.30
C VAL A 77 5.72 -0.54 1.46
N ILE A 78 4.52 -1.08 1.40
CA ILE A 78 3.32 -0.38 1.82
C ILE A 78 3.16 -0.62 3.32
N THR A 79 3.16 0.45 4.08
CA THR A 79 2.95 0.42 5.53
C THR A 79 1.52 0.82 5.85
N PHE A 80 0.91 0.10 6.76
CA PHE A 80 -0.42 0.34 7.30
C PHE A 80 -0.26 0.59 8.79
N VAL A 81 -0.75 1.71 9.29
CA VAL A 81 -0.67 2.03 10.72
C VAL A 81 -2.05 2.34 11.26
N GLU A 82 -2.50 1.55 12.23
CA GLU A 82 -3.76 1.83 12.91
C GLU A 82 -3.61 3.05 13.81
N ARG A 83 -4.50 4.03 13.63
CA ARG A 83 -4.35 5.39 14.16
C ARG A 83 -4.40 5.48 15.68
N LYS A 84 -5.26 4.68 16.33
CA LYS A 84 -5.49 4.71 17.78
C LYS A 84 -4.41 3.92 18.54
N THR A 85 -4.11 2.72 18.07
CA THR A 85 -3.19 1.79 18.74
C THR A 85 -1.73 1.95 18.31
N ARG A 86 -1.49 2.66 17.20
CA ARG A 86 -0.14 2.78 16.58
C ARG A 86 0.41 1.46 16.06
N PHE A 87 -0.42 0.44 15.97
CA PHE A 87 -0.02 -0.85 15.44
C PHE A 87 0.31 -0.74 13.95
N MET A 88 1.45 -1.29 13.55
CA MET A 88 1.98 -1.20 12.20
C MET A 88 1.97 -2.57 11.52
N VAL A 89 1.63 -2.59 10.25
CA VAL A 89 1.77 -3.72 9.34
C VAL A 89 2.55 -3.27 8.12
N GLY A 90 3.38 -4.13 7.55
CA GLY A 90 4.09 -3.84 6.31
C GLY A 90 3.94 -4.97 5.30
N VAL A 91 3.62 -4.61 4.08
CA VAL A 91 3.50 -5.54 2.96
C VAL A 91 4.44 -5.11 1.85
N LYS A 92 5.26 -6.03 1.37
CA LYS A 92 6.13 -5.77 0.21
C LYS A 92 5.28 -5.76 -1.06
N ALA A 93 5.44 -4.72 -1.87
CA ALA A 93 4.96 -4.66 -3.23
C ALA A 93 6.14 -4.80 -4.21
N LYS A 94 5.92 -5.50 -5.31
CA LYS A 94 6.96 -5.71 -6.34
C LYS A 94 7.28 -4.45 -7.10
N SER A 95 6.25 -3.63 -7.36
CA SER A 95 6.37 -2.34 -8.04
C SER A 95 5.20 -1.43 -7.64
N LYS A 96 5.25 -0.17 -8.12
CA LYS A 96 4.15 0.81 -7.98
C LYS A 96 3.01 0.58 -8.98
N SER A 97 3.01 -0.52 -9.72
CA SER A 97 1.89 -0.84 -10.62
C SER A 97 0.59 -1.00 -9.82
N SER A 98 -0.53 -0.66 -10.43
CA SER A 98 -1.83 -0.77 -9.78
C SER A 98 -2.14 -2.21 -9.34
N ASP A 99 -1.68 -3.22 -10.11
CA ASP A 99 -1.87 -4.63 -9.80
C ASP A 99 -1.03 -5.08 -8.59
N ASP A 100 0.23 -4.65 -8.50
CA ASP A 100 1.09 -4.98 -7.36
C ASP A 100 0.61 -4.28 -6.07
N VAL A 101 0.14 -3.04 -6.19
CA VAL A 101 -0.47 -2.31 -5.06
C VAL A 101 -1.76 -2.99 -4.62
N LYS A 102 -2.63 -3.37 -5.56
CA LYS A 102 -3.85 -4.16 -5.25
C LYS A 102 -3.49 -5.45 -4.52
N THR A 103 -2.52 -6.20 -5.00
CA THR A 103 -2.06 -7.46 -4.37
C THR A 103 -1.61 -7.22 -2.92
N ALA A 104 -0.93 -6.10 -2.65
CA ALA A 104 -0.52 -5.75 -1.29
C ALA A 104 -1.71 -5.36 -0.41
N ILE A 105 -2.72 -4.66 -0.96
CA ILE A 105 -3.98 -4.36 -0.28
C ILE A 105 -4.73 -5.65 0.05
N ASP A 106 -4.87 -6.56 -0.91
CA ASP A 106 -5.54 -7.85 -0.70
C ASP A 106 -4.84 -8.66 0.40
N THR A 107 -3.50 -8.65 0.43
CA THR A 107 -2.70 -9.29 1.48
C THR A 107 -2.95 -8.67 2.86
N PHE A 108 -3.11 -7.37 2.95
CA PHE A 108 -3.48 -6.69 4.20
C PHE A 108 -4.92 -7.04 4.59
N MET A 109 -5.87 -6.91 3.70
CA MET A 109 -7.29 -7.15 3.95
C MET A 109 -7.58 -8.60 4.34
N SER A 110 -6.88 -9.59 3.76
CA SER A 110 -7.06 -11.01 4.15
C SER A 110 -6.86 -11.28 5.64
N ARG A 111 -6.21 -10.35 6.38
CA ARG A 111 -5.93 -10.49 7.82
C ARG A 111 -6.65 -9.45 8.68
N PHE A 112 -6.93 -8.29 8.13
CA PHE A 112 -7.37 -7.12 8.91
C PHE A 112 -8.69 -6.52 8.42
N GLU A 113 -9.40 -7.15 7.48
CA GLU A 113 -10.65 -6.63 6.92
C GLU A 113 -11.68 -6.31 8.00
N ASN A 114 -11.88 -7.23 8.96
CA ASN A 114 -12.86 -7.09 10.05
C ASN A 114 -12.50 -5.97 11.05
N VAL A 115 -11.28 -5.47 11.01
CA VAL A 115 -10.77 -4.40 11.90
C VAL A 115 -10.25 -3.22 11.09
N CYS A 116 -10.74 -3.07 9.87
CA CYS A 116 -10.44 -1.96 8.99
C CYS A 116 -11.75 -1.29 8.53
N ASP A 117 -12.04 -0.12 9.05
CA ASP A 117 -13.24 0.66 8.68
C ASP A 117 -12.91 1.75 7.65
N SER A 118 -11.73 2.31 7.73
CA SER A 118 -11.29 3.34 6.78
C SER A 118 -9.78 3.35 6.59
N ILE A 119 -9.38 3.84 5.43
CA ILE A 119 -8.00 4.07 5.04
C ILE A 119 -7.79 5.55 4.73
N THR A 120 -6.70 6.12 5.22
CA THR A 120 -6.22 7.46 4.85
C THR A 120 -4.86 7.33 4.18
N CYS A 121 -4.69 7.92 3.00
CA CYS A 121 -3.44 7.93 2.25
C CYS A 121 -3.11 9.34 1.72
N ASP A 122 -1.92 9.49 1.11
CA ASP A 122 -1.63 10.67 0.31
C ASP A 122 -2.16 10.53 -1.12
N ARG A 123 -1.82 11.53 -1.93
CA ARG A 123 -2.19 11.57 -3.35
C ARG A 123 -1.09 10.98 -4.24
N GLY A 124 -0.30 10.04 -3.73
CA GLY A 124 0.69 9.31 -4.51
C GLY A 124 0.06 8.60 -5.71
N THR A 125 0.81 8.47 -6.79
CA THR A 125 0.31 7.83 -8.03
C THR A 125 -0.12 6.39 -7.78
N GLU A 126 0.54 5.70 -6.85
CA GLU A 126 0.25 4.36 -6.40
C GLU A 126 -1.12 4.21 -5.71
N PHE A 127 -1.58 5.27 -5.02
CA PHE A 127 -2.83 5.28 -4.26
C PHE A 127 -3.97 6.04 -4.94
N THR A 128 -3.74 6.62 -6.13
CA THR A 128 -4.76 7.36 -6.87
C THR A 128 -5.22 6.66 -8.15
N SER A 129 -4.85 5.39 -8.34
CA SER A 129 -5.35 4.59 -9.45
C SER A 129 -6.81 4.18 -9.23
N SER A 130 -7.58 4.08 -10.31
CA SER A 130 -8.98 3.62 -10.23
C SER A 130 -9.07 2.23 -9.61
N LEU A 131 -8.10 1.35 -9.89
CA LEU A 131 -8.05 0.00 -9.33
C LEU A 131 -7.86 0.01 -7.81
N PHE A 132 -7.02 0.92 -7.28
CA PHE A 132 -6.83 1.08 -5.85
C PHE A 132 -8.12 1.55 -5.17
N ILE A 133 -8.76 2.59 -5.71
CA ILE A 133 -10.02 3.13 -5.18
C ILE A 133 -11.11 2.05 -5.18
N TYR A 134 -11.29 1.39 -6.32
CA TYR A 134 -12.26 0.29 -6.48
C TYR A 134 -12.00 -0.83 -5.47
N SER A 135 -10.73 -1.22 -5.27
CA SER A 135 -10.41 -2.26 -4.28
C SER A 135 -10.83 -1.87 -2.87
N ILE A 136 -10.57 -0.65 -2.43
CA ILE A 136 -10.90 -0.20 -1.08
C ILE A 136 -12.41 -0.05 -0.89
N GLU A 137 -13.09 0.63 -1.80
CA GLU A 137 -14.48 1.03 -1.62
C GLU A 137 -15.48 -0.01 -2.11
N ASP A 138 -15.27 -0.55 -3.32
CA ASP A 138 -16.24 -1.46 -3.93
C ASP A 138 -15.98 -2.92 -3.54
N THR A 139 -14.70 -3.36 -3.49
CA THR A 139 -14.38 -4.75 -3.14
C THR A 139 -14.51 -4.98 -1.64
N TYR A 140 -13.94 -4.09 -0.80
CA TYR A 140 -13.89 -4.27 0.64
C TYR A 140 -14.90 -3.40 1.41
N GLY A 141 -15.63 -2.50 0.75
CA GLY A 141 -16.63 -1.63 1.38
C GLY A 141 -16.07 -0.64 2.41
N LYS A 142 -14.79 -0.28 2.31
CA LYS A 142 -14.12 0.58 3.30
C LYS A 142 -14.09 2.04 2.84
N LYS A 143 -14.09 2.98 3.78
CA LYS A 143 -14.00 4.41 3.46
C LYS A 143 -12.56 4.80 3.13
N LEU A 144 -12.38 5.59 2.08
CA LEU A 144 -11.07 6.11 1.65
C LEU A 144 -11.01 7.63 1.85
N TYR A 145 -9.90 8.13 2.40
CA TYR A 145 -9.64 9.56 2.59
C TYR A 145 -8.26 9.92 2.06
N TYR A 146 -8.18 11.06 1.35
CA TYR A 146 -6.91 11.60 0.86
C TYR A 146 -6.48 12.81 1.68
N ALA A 147 -5.26 12.77 2.19
CA ALA A 147 -4.62 13.91 2.83
C ALA A 147 -4.38 15.03 1.79
N ASP A 148 -4.28 16.26 2.29
CA ASP A 148 -3.90 17.38 1.43
C ASP A 148 -2.44 17.27 0.98
N PRO A 149 -2.12 17.81 -0.19
CA PRO A 149 -0.73 17.88 -0.63
C PRO A 149 0.13 18.61 0.41
N GLN A 150 1.37 18.17 0.58
CA GLN A 150 2.34 18.79 1.48
C GLN A 150 1.88 18.98 2.94
N SER A 151 0.94 18.14 3.41
CA SER A 151 0.39 18.18 4.76
C SER A 151 0.75 16.94 5.58
N PRO A 152 2.03 16.69 5.90
CA PRO A 152 2.49 15.47 6.57
C PRO A 152 1.83 15.28 7.95
N GLY A 153 1.52 16.36 8.66
CA GLY A 153 0.84 16.31 9.96
C GLY A 153 -0.51 15.58 9.94
N GLN A 154 -1.22 15.58 8.81
CA GLN A 154 -2.49 14.86 8.64
C GLN A 154 -2.32 13.33 8.65
N ARG A 155 -1.10 12.82 8.39
CA ARG A 155 -0.69 11.41 8.45
C ARG A 155 0.46 11.18 9.44
N GLY A 156 0.55 12.01 10.48
CA GLY A 156 1.65 12.01 11.44
C GLY A 156 1.85 10.68 12.18
N THR A 157 0.84 9.81 12.21
CA THR A 157 0.98 8.46 12.79
C THR A 157 1.87 7.60 11.91
N ASN A 158 1.58 7.55 10.61
CA ASN A 158 2.34 6.76 9.66
C ASN A 158 3.77 7.33 9.49
N GLU A 159 3.91 8.64 9.35
CA GLU A 159 5.23 9.29 9.26
C GLU A 159 6.13 8.88 10.43
N ARG A 160 5.62 8.94 11.65
CA ARG A 160 6.38 8.56 12.85
C ARG A 160 6.77 7.08 12.82
N MET A 161 5.86 6.18 12.45
CA MET A 161 6.12 4.76 12.38
C MET A 161 7.07 4.41 11.24
N ASN A 162 6.97 5.07 10.10
CA ASN A 162 7.92 4.92 9.00
C ASN A 162 9.32 5.39 9.39
N ARG A 163 9.45 6.40 10.24
CA ARG A 163 10.75 6.81 10.81
C ARG A 163 11.37 5.70 11.67
N GLU A 164 10.58 4.97 12.46
CA GLU A 164 11.06 3.79 13.20
C GLU A 164 11.50 2.68 12.23
N LEU A 165 10.73 2.43 11.17
CA LEU A 165 11.09 1.44 10.14
C LEU A 165 12.40 1.84 9.42
N ARG A 166 12.61 3.13 9.17
CA ARG A 166 13.84 3.66 8.56
C ARG A 166 15.08 3.56 9.46
N ARG A 167 14.93 3.36 10.77
CA ARG A 167 16.06 3.02 11.66
C ARG A 167 16.56 1.59 11.43
N VAL A 168 15.66 0.69 11.00
CA VAL A 168 16.01 -0.70 10.66
C VAL A 168 16.42 -0.83 9.20
N PHE A 169 15.71 -0.14 8.32
CA PHE A 169 15.96 -0.09 6.87
C PHE A 169 16.18 1.36 6.45
N PRO A 170 17.43 1.87 6.48
CA PRO A 170 17.74 3.26 6.18
C PRO A 170 17.27 3.70 4.80
N ALA A 171 17.28 5.02 4.54
CA ALA A 171 17.03 5.54 3.20
C ALA A 171 18.04 4.95 2.21
N GLY A 172 17.56 4.57 1.03
CA GLY A 172 18.39 3.86 0.05
C GLY A 172 18.47 2.34 0.25
N TYR A 173 17.80 1.79 1.26
CA TYR A 173 17.74 0.34 1.43
C TYR A 173 16.86 -0.32 0.34
N ASP A 174 17.40 -1.34 -0.33
CA ASP A 174 16.71 -2.07 -1.39
C ASP A 174 15.86 -3.21 -0.80
N PHE A 175 14.54 -3.04 -0.84
CA PHE A 175 13.59 -4.01 -0.31
C PHE A 175 13.49 -5.30 -1.15
N THR A 176 14.10 -5.39 -2.34
CA THR A 176 14.21 -6.66 -3.05
C THR A 176 15.06 -7.66 -2.27
N LYS A 177 16.03 -7.18 -1.49
CA LYS A 177 17.02 -7.97 -0.74
C LYS A 177 16.48 -8.60 0.55
N ILE A 178 15.23 -8.33 0.92
CA ILE A 178 14.64 -8.93 2.13
C ILE A 178 13.41 -9.77 1.79
N THR A 179 13.18 -10.78 2.61
CA THR A 179 11.93 -11.55 2.58
C THR A 179 10.81 -10.81 3.31
N GLN A 180 9.56 -11.14 3.00
CA GLN A 180 8.40 -10.63 3.76
C GLN A 180 8.54 -10.98 5.26
N ARG A 181 9.06 -12.17 5.59
CA ARG A 181 9.30 -12.59 6.99
C ARG A 181 10.28 -11.67 7.71
N LYS A 182 11.39 -11.27 7.06
CA LYS A 182 12.38 -10.35 7.67
C LYS A 182 11.74 -8.97 7.92
N LEU A 183 10.90 -8.49 6.99
CA LEU A 183 10.14 -7.26 7.18
C LEU A 183 9.18 -7.38 8.37
N GLN A 184 8.45 -8.48 8.46
CA GLN A 184 7.51 -8.73 9.56
C GLN A 184 8.19 -8.76 10.92
N ASN A 185 9.35 -9.43 11.04
CA ASN A 185 10.12 -9.46 12.29
C ASN A 185 10.53 -8.05 12.72
N ALA A 186 11.05 -7.23 11.80
CA ALA A 186 11.43 -5.84 12.12
C ALA A 186 10.22 -4.99 12.55
N ILE A 187 9.05 -5.20 11.94
CA ILE A 187 7.82 -4.50 12.32
C ILE A 187 7.29 -5.00 13.67
N GLN A 188 7.42 -6.28 13.96
CA GLN A 188 7.07 -6.84 15.26
C GLN A 188 7.91 -6.18 16.37
N ASP A 189 9.23 -6.06 16.19
CA ASP A 189 10.10 -5.35 17.13
C ASP A 189 9.65 -3.90 17.35
N ILE A 190 9.14 -3.23 16.29
CA ILE A 190 8.62 -1.86 16.38
C ILE A 190 7.30 -1.83 17.17
N ASN A 191 6.41 -2.80 16.96
CA ASN A 191 5.13 -2.92 17.62
C ASN A 191 5.27 -3.29 19.12
N GLU A 192 6.35 -3.94 19.49
CA GLU A 192 6.65 -4.32 20.88
C GLU A 192 7.33 -3.19 21.68
N ARG A 193 7.70 -2.07 21.03
CA ARG A 193 8.29 -0.92 21.75
C ARG A 193 7.20 -0.10 22.46
N PRO A 194 7.33 0.15 23.76
CA PRO A 194 6.41 1.01 24.51
C PRO A 194 6.34 2.42 23.91
N ARG A 195 5.13 3.01 23.90
CA ARG A 195 4.90 4.36 23.37
C ARG A 195 4.31 5.25 24.46
N ASN A 196 4.89 6.44 24.63
CA ASN A 196 4.38 7.42 25.60
C ASN A 196 2.89 7.73 25.35
N VAL A 197 2.49 7.96 24.09
CA VAL A 197 1.10 8.23 23.69
C VAL A 197 0.12 7.07 24.02
N LEU A 198 0.63 5.87 24.30
CA LEU A 198 -0.12 4.70 24.76
C LEU A 198 0.06 4.44 26.26
N ARG A 199 0.48 5.46 27.02
CA ARG A 199 0.81 5.33 28.46
C ARG A 199 1.81 4.20 28.71
N PHE A 200 2.89 4.19 27.92
CA PHE A 200 3.99 3.20 27.94
C PHE A 200 3.57 1.76 27.64
N LYS A 201 2.35 1.54 27.10
CA LYS A 201 1.96 0.24 26.54
C LYS A 201 2.54 0.10 25.12
N THR A 202 2.69 -1.14 24.69
CA THR A 202 3.14 -1.44 23.32
C THR A 202 1.95 -1.39 22.34
N PRO A 203 2.16 -0.97 21.07
CA PRO A 203 1.16 -1.07 20.01
C PRO A 203 0.52 -2.45 19.94
N GLU A 204 1.32 -3.51 19.99
CA GLU A 204 0.88 -4.91 19.97
C GLU A 204 -0.17 -5.20 21.05
N LYS A 205 0.17 -4.92 22.31
CA LYS A 205 -0.75 -5.17 23.44
C LYS A 205 -2.05 -4.39 23.33
N VAL A 206 -1.97 -3.12 22.87
CA VAL A 206 -3.17 -2.29 22.74
C VAL A 206 -4.04 -2.75 21.59
N PHE A 207 -3.44 -3.15 20.47
CA PHE A 207 -4.15 -3.65 19.30
C PHE A 207 -4.83 -4.98 19.58
N THR A 208 -4.11 -5.97 20.13
CA THR A 208 -4.64 -7.29 20.48
C THR A 208 -5.82 -7.17 21.45
N LYS A 209 -5.70 -6.32 22.48
CA LYS A 209 -6.82 -6.06 23.40
C LYS A 209 -8.06 -5.52 22.69
N ARG A 210 -7.91 -4.73 21.63
CA ARG A 210 -9.04 -4.18 20.87
C ARG A 210 -9.70 -5.23 19.99
N ILE A 211 -8.91 -6.10 19.35
CA ILE A 211 -9.47 -7.21 18.56
C ILE A 211 -10.28 -8.16 19.43
N MET A 212 -9.80 -8.46 20.65
CA MET A 212 -10.49 -9.36 21.57
C MET A 212 -11.77 -8.75 22.17
N ALA A 213 -11.97 -7.44 22.05
CA ALA A 213 -13.12 -6.70 22.58
C ALA A 213 -14.14 -6.31 21.49
N ALA A 214 -13.83 -6.57 20.22
CA ALA A 214 -14.69 -6.32 19.06
C ALA A 214 -15.45 -7.58 18.66
#